data_ff1319e8b3271c19e0234eeac8f3727c
#
_entry.id   ff1319e8b3271c19e0234eeac8f3727c
#
_cell.length_a   1.000
_cell.length_b   1.000
_cell.length_c   1.000
_cell.angle_alpha   90.00
_cell.angle_beta   90.00
_cell.angle_gamma   90.00
#
_symmetry.space_group_name_H-M   'P 1'
#
loop_
_entity.id
_entity.type
_entity.pdbx_description
1 polymer ?
#
loop_
_entity_poly.entity_id
_entity_poly.type
_entity_poly.pdbx_seq_one_letter_code
_entity_poly.pdbx_strand_id
1 'polypeptide(L)'
;SPWYWWADVPVKKHKTLYVDAPTTVSKTPSVKYRGVFLNDEDWGLKPWAAKTFEKERGNIGPRTYAKICELLLRLKANHLAPAMHPVSTAFYKIPENKLVADTFAIVMGSSHCEPLLLNTASEWNSKTMGPWDYGKNKDKINEVLGNRVKENCAYENVYTLALRGLHDAAMGGGDVPMKEKVKMLESALKDQRNLIAEHIDRPVETIPQAFTPYKEVLEIYSNGLELPDDVTIIWPDDNFGYMKRLSGPHEQKRSGRAGVYYHVSYLGVPHSYLWYSTTPPALMYEELRKAYDTTADRIWLANCGDLKGAEMQVSLFLDMAYDIDSFNANNVVTYPARWLAKMFGEQYYSVFEDITSSHINLAFSRKPEYMGWGYWNNYWGGGEKRTDTEFSFANYNEAENRLNEYSRIGKKAENLLASLDKDSQPAFYQLLYYPVKGAELMNHMTIKGQYYRQYVRQQRAAANLIKEKVKNYHDSLQIITEGYNSLLNGKWKYMMSLKQNYEGSSSYFMLPLMEESY
;
A
#
# COMPACT_ATOMS: atom_id res chain seq x y z
N SER A 1 3.52 20.35 8.06
CA SER A 1 3.68 19.03 7.42
C SER A 1 2.32 18.42 7.09
N PRO A 2 2.14 17.75 5.94
CA PRO A 2 0.94 16.93 5.68
C PRO A 2 0.72 15.87 6.77
N TRP A 3 1.80 15.35 7.33
CA TRP A 3 1.83 14.28 8.32
C TRP A 3 1.66 14.72 9.78
N TYR A 4 1.24 15.99 10.01
CA TYR A 4 1.12 16.54 11.37
C TYR A 4 0.21 15.68 12.27
N TRP A 5 -0.86 15.10 11.70
CA TRP A 5 -1.79 14.29 12.46
C TRP A 5 -1.47 12.79 12.37
N TRP A 6 -1.15 12.29 11.15
CA TRP A 6 -0.91 10.86 10.89
C TRP A 6 0.46 10.36 11.37
N ALA A 7 1.44 11.24 11.52
CA ALA A 7 2.76 10.89 12.05
C ALA A 7 3.21 11.83 13.17
N ASP A 8 2.28 12.64 13.70
CA ASP A 8 2.51 13.52 14.85
C ASP A 8 3.67 14.52 14.67
N VAL A 9 3.91 14.92 13.42
CA VAL A 9 4.94 15.93 13.13
C VAL A 9 4.56 17.24 13.82
N PRO A 10 5.45 17.84 14.63
CA PRO A 10 5.14 19.02 15.42
C PRO A 10 4.63 20.19 14.59
N VAL A 11 3.65 20.91 15.13
CA VAL A 11 3.08 22.10 14.51
C VAL A 11 3.26 23.28 15.45
N LYS A 12 3.87 24.38 14.96
CA LYS A 12 3.91 25.63 15.70
C LYS A 12 2.51 26.20 15.86
N LYS A 13 2.07 26.39 17.10
CA LYS A 13 0.80 27.05 17.41
C LYS A 13 1.04 28.56 17.49
N HIS A 14 0.26 29.32 16.74
CA HIS A 14 0.25 30.77 16.79
C HIS A 14 -1.08 31.26 17.33
N LYS A 15 -1.08 32.30 18.17
CA LYS A 15 -2.33 32.93 18.65
C LYS A 15 -3.09 33.60 17.52
N THR A 16 -2.39 34.12 16.52
CA THR A 16 -2.94 34.77 15.34
C THR A 16 -2.15 34.31 14.13
N LEU A 17 -2.86 33.93 13.09
CA LEU A 17 -2.28 33.62 11.77
C LEU A 17 -2.59 34.74 10.81
N TYR A 18 -1.56 35.32 10.23
CA TYR A 18 -1.69 36.24 9.11
C TYR A 18 -1.27 35.48 7.86
N VAL A 19 -2.13 35.46 6.86
CA VAL A 19 -1.83 34.91 5.54
C VAL A 19 -1.74 36.07 4.58
N ASP A 20 -0.51 36.44 4.22
CA ASP A 20 -0.26 37.31 3.06
C ASP A 20 -0.04 36.37 1.88
N ALA A 21 -1.12 36.08 1.15
CA ALA A 21 -1.08 35.19 -0.01
C ALA A 21 -1.20 36.04 -1.28
N PRO A 22 -0.10 36.23 -2.02
CA PRO A 22 -0.20 36.80 -3.35
C PRO A 22 -1.09 35.91 -4.23
N THR A 23 -1.80 36.50 -5.18
CA THR A 23 -2.53 35.74 -6.18
C THR A 23 -1.54 34.85 -6.94
N THR A 24 -1.61 33.56 -6.73
CA THR A 24 -0.75 32.56 -7.40
C THR A 24 -1.62 31.69 -8.28
N VAL A 25 -1.16 31.45 -9.50
CA VAL A 25 -1.73 30.43 -10.38
C VAL A 25 -0.86 29.17 -10.22
N SER A 26 -1.42 28.12 -9.64
CA SER A 26 -0.70 26.85 -9.51
C SER A 26 -0.55 26.17 -10.88
N LYS A 27 0.58 25.50 -11.08
CA LYS A 27 0.80 24.62 -12.23
C LYS A 27 -0.31 23.54 -12.28
N THR A 28 -0.76 23.21 -13.48
CA THR A 28 -1.61 22.04 -13.68
C THR A 28 -0.85 20.79 -13.21
N PRO A 29 -1.44 19.95 -12.37
CA PRO A 29 -0.79 18.70 -11.95
C PRO A 29 -0.46 17.80 -13.14
N SER A 30 0.67 17.10 -13.06
CA SER A 30 1.10 16.16 -14.10
C SER A 30 0.10 15.02 -14.31
N VAL A 31 -0.56 14.58 -13.25
CA VAL A 31 -1.58 13.52 -13.30
C VAL A 31 -2.91 14.07 -12.81
N LYS A 32 -4.00 13.77 -13.53
CA LYS A 32 -5.33 14.33 -13.23
C LYS A 32 -5.90 13.80 -11.90
N TYR A 33 -5.99 12.49 -11.73
CA TYR A 33 -6.47 11.83 -10.51
C TYR A 33 -5.30 11.17 -9.80
N ARG A 34 -5.03 11.59 -8.57
CA ARG A 34 -3.87 11.19 -7.76
C ARG A 34 -4.36 10.74 -6.41
N GLY A 35 -4.05 9.51 -6.04
CA GLY A 35 -4.58 9.01 -4.78
C GLY A 35 -3.99 7.69 -4.32
N VAL A 36 -4.68 7.13 -3.34
CA VAL A 36 -4.30 5.87 -2.71
C VAL A 36 -5.45 4.88 -2.76
N PHE A 37 -5.09 3.61 -2.76
CA PHE A 37 -6.00 2.51 -2.51
C PHE A 37 -5.69 1.91 -1.13
N LEU A 38 -6.67 1.95 -0.25
CA LEU A 38 -6.59 1.33 1.07
C LEU A 38 -6.88 -0.17 0.92
N ASN A 39 -5.88 -0.89 0.50
CA ASN A 39 -5.92 -2.34 0.36
C ASN A 39 -5.02 -2.92 1.44
N ASP A 40 -5.42 -3.95 2.15
CA ASP A 40 -4.66 -4.56 3.24
C ASP A 40 -4.85 -3.88 4.61
N GLU A 41 -5.98 -3.24 4.82
CA GLU A 41 -6.37 -2.57 6.06
C GLU A 41 -6.48 -3.50 7.28
N ASP A 42 -6.35 -4.79 7.07
CA ASP A 42 -6.34 -5.84 8.10
C ASP A 42 -5.17 -5.71 9.06
N TRP A 43 -4.04 -5.20 8.57
CA TRP A 43 -2.80 -5.15 9.32
C TRP A 43 -2.90 -4.21 10.51
N GLY A 44 -3.28 -2.96 10.30
CA GLY A 44 -3.26 -1.92 11.30
C GLY A 44 -4.43 -0.95 11.26
N LEU A 45 -4.81 -0.42 10.08
CA LEU A 45 -5.82 0.63 9.97
C LEU A 45 -7.16 0.20 10.55
N LYS A 46 -7.67 -0.98 10.20
CA LYS A 46 -8.96 -1.47 10.73
C LYS A 46 -8.88 -1.81 12.21
N PRO A 47 -7.89 -2.57 12.74
CA PRO A 47 -7.76 -2.79 14.17
C PRO A 47 -7.64 -1.49 14.99
N TRP A 48 -6.86 -0.53 14.50
CA TRP A 48 -6.71 0.78 15.13
C TRP A 48 -8.02 1.58 15.11
N ALA A 49 -8.68 1.69 13.97
CA ALA A 49 -9.95 2.40 13.86
C ALA A 49 -11.00 1.78 14.80
N ALA A 50 -11.16 0.45 14.74
CA ALA A 50 -12.16 -0.29 15.52
C ALA A 50 -11.95 -0.24 17.04
N LYS A 51 -10.68 -0.23 17.51
CA LYS A 51 -10.35 -0.40 18.93
C LYS A 51 -9.81 0.87 19.59
N THR A 52 -9.43 1.88 18.79
CA THR A 52 -8.83 3.12 19.32
C THR A 52 -9.57 4.36 18.86
N PHE A 53 -9.76 4.57 17.56
CA PHE A 53 -10.19 5.86 17.02
C PHE A 53 -11.71 5.98 16.82
N GLU A 54 -12.38 4.95 16.33
CA GLU A 54 -13.83 4.87 16.09
C GLU A 54 -14.46 3.68 16.82
N LYS A 55 -14.17 3.56 18.12
CA LYS A 55 -14.60 2.45 18.99
C LYS A 55 -16.10 2.23 18.98
N GLU A 56 -16.86 3.31 18.93
CA GLU A 56 -18.31 3.31 18.90
C GLU A 56 -18.88 2.57 17.69
N ARG A 57 -18.13 2.56 16.59
CA ARG A 57 -18.50 1.84 15.36
C ARG A 57 -17.86 0.45 15.29
N GLY A 58 -16.72 0.27 15.93
CA GLY A 58 -15.95 -0.99 15.87
C GLY A 58 -15.39 -1.30 14.48
N ASN A 59 -15.26 -0.29 13.62
CA ASN A 59 -14.79 -0.44 12.24
C ASN A 59 -14.23 0.88 11.68
N ILE A 60 -13.72 0.85 10.44
CA ILE A 60 -13.41 2.05 9.68
C ILE A 60 -14.71 2.76 9.32
N GLY A 61 -14.81 4.04 9.64
CA GLY A 61 -16.02 4.83 9.42
C GLY A 61 -15.72 6.27 9.02
N PRO A 62 -16.74 7.15 9.06
CA PRO A 62 -16.65 8.50 8.54
C PRO A 62 -15.59 9.38 9.22
N ARG A 63 -15.30 9.17 10.50
CA ARG A 63 -14.22 9.90 11.18
C ARG A 63 -12.85 9.51 10.68
N THR A 64 -12.64 8.22 10.43
CA THR A 64 -11.39 7.70 9.85
C THR A 64 -11.23 8.20 8.42
N TYR A 65 -12.27 8.10 7.59
CA TYR A 65 -12.22 8.61 6.21
C TYR A 65 -12.02 10.14 6.17
N ALA A 66 -12.59 10.90 7.09
CA ALA A 66 -12.33 12.34 7.17
C ALA A 66 -10.84 12.64 7.39
N LYS A 67 -10.16 11.88 8.25
CA LYS A 67 -8.72 12.04 8.47
C LYS A 67 -7.87 11.59 7.27
N ILE A 68 -8.33 10.58 6.54
CA ILE A 68 -7.68 10.14 5.30
C ILE A 68 -7.86 11.21 4.21
N CYS A 69 -9.07 11.70 4.00
CA CYS A 69 -9.36 12.76 3.02
C CYS A 69 -8.56 14.04 3.31
N GLU A 70 -8.48 14.47 4.58
CA GLU A 70 -7.64 15.60 4.99
C GLU A 70 -6.16 15.37 4.63
N LEU A 71 -5.61 14.18 4.88
CA LEU A 71 -4.24 13.83 4.53
C LEU A 71 -4.03 13.90 3.00
N LEU A 72 -4.95 13.31 2.23
CA LEU A 72 -4.85 13.31 0.77
C LEU A 72 -4.81 14.72 0.20
N LEU A 73 -5.69 15.62 0.64
CA LEU A 73 -5.65 17.03 0.22
C LEU A 73 -4.32 17.70 0.58
N ARG A 74 -3.79 17.45 1.77
CA ARG A 74 -2.48 17.98 2.20
C ARG A 74 -1.32 17.44 1.36
N LEU A 75 -1.45 16.23 0.84
CA LEU A 75 -0.52 15.61 -0.11
C LEU A 75 -0.83 15.97 -1.57
N LYS A 76 -1.74 16.93 -1.83
CA LYS A 76 -2.17 17.35 -3.16
C LYS A 76 -2.81 16.22 -3.99
N ALA A 77 -3.33 15.21 -3.32
CA ALA A 77 -4.14 14.16 -3.91
C ALA A 77 -5.61 14.58 -3.98
N ASN A 78 -6.39 13.90 -4.82
CA ASN A 78 -7.81 14.17 -5.04
C ASN A 78 -8.63 12.90 -5.31
N HIS A 79 -8.02 11.72 -5.10
CA HIS A 79 -8.65 10.44 -5.43
C HIS A 79 -8.45 9.42 -4.32
N LEU A 80 -9.46 8.56 -4.08
CA LEU A 80 -9.41 7.50 -3.08
C LEU A 80 -10.17 6.27 -3.58
N ALA A 81 -9.51 5.11 -3.55
CA ALA A 81 -10.18 3.82 -3.53
C ALA A 81 -10.23 3.33 -2.07
N PRO A 82 -11.42 3.04 -1.51
CA PRO A 82 -11.58 2.74 -0.09
C PRO A 82 -11.16 1.31 0.25
N ALA A 83 -11.12 1.00 1.55
CA ALA A 83 -10.89 -0.33 2.10
C ALA A 83 -11.87 -1.36 1.52
N MET A 84 -11.36 -2.53 1.11
CA MET A 84 -12.17 -3.52 0.38
C MET A 84 -12.24 -4.89 1.03
N HIS A 85 -11.40 -5.21 2.00
CA HIS A 85 -11.37 -6.55 2.59
C HIS A 85 -12.61 -6.84 3.47
N PRO A 86 -13.05 -8.11 3.58
CA PRO A 86 -14.24 -8.46 4.35
C PRO A 86 -14.17 -8.13 5.85
N VAL A 87 -12.98 -7.88 6.38
CA VAL A 87 -12.78 -7.44 7.78
C VAL A 87 -13.33 -6.04 8.02
N SER A 88 -13.49 -5.25 6.95
CA SER A 88 -14.00 -3.88 6.98
C SER A 88 -15.43 -3.83 6.48
N THR A 89 -16.21 -2.91 7.04
CA THR A 89 -17.52 -2.59 6.45
C THR A 89 -17.30 -1.86 5.13
N ALA A 90 -17.94 -2.33 4.05
CA ALA A 90 -17.83 -1.69 2.75
C ALA A 90 -18.19 -0.19 2.83
N PHE A 91 -17.44 0.63 2.10
CA PHE A 91 -17.53 2.10 2.17
C PHE A 91 -18.97 2.61 2.01
N TYR A 92 -19.69 2.12 1.01
CA TYR A 92 -21.04 2.58 0.70
C TYR A 92 -22.16 1.96 1.58
N LYS A 93 -21.86 0.97 2.42
CA LYS A 93 -22.77 0.51 3.47
C LYS A 93 -22.92 1.51 4.62
N ILE A 94 -22.05 2.49 4.72
CA ILE A 94 -22.10 3.57 5.69
C ILE A 94 -22.39 4.87 4.93
N PRO A 95 -23.65 5.35 4.90
CA PRO A 95 -24.03 6.49 4.06
C PRO A 95 -23.23 7.77 4.33
N GLU A 96 -22.76 7.95 5.55
CA GLU A 96 -21.97 9.12 5.93
C GLU A 96 -20.59 9.17 5.27
N ASN A 97 -20.03 8.02 4.87
CA ASN A 97 -18.71 7.97 4.25
C ASN A 97 -18.66 8.78 2.94
N LYS A 98 -19.66 8.62 2.06
CA LYS A 98 -19.71 9.35 0.79
C LYS A 98 -19.92 10.85 1.00
N LEU A 99 -20.65 11.24 2.05
CA LEU A 99 -20.83 12.65 2.40
C LEU A 99 -19.51 13.28 2.87
N VAL A 100 -18.72 12.52 3.62
CA VAL A 100 -17.36 12.95 4.00
C VAL A 100 -16.48 13.14 2.78
N ALA A 101 -16.42 12.17 1.87
CA ALA A 101 -15.62 12.28 0.66
C ALA A 101 -16.03 13.50 -0.19
N ASP A 102 -17.31 13.73 -0.36
CA ASP A 102 -17.87 14.89 -1.08
C ASP A 102 -17.50 16.21 -0.38
N THR A 103 -17.65 16.28 0.96
CA THR A 103 -17.26 17.47 1.74
C THR A 103 -15.78 17.84 1.55
N PHE A 104 -14.91 16.85 1.40
CA PHE A 104 -13.49 17.07 1.13
C PHE A 104 -13.15 17.16 -0.37
N ALA A 105 -14.15 17.15 -1.26
CA ALA A 105 -13.97 17.13 -2.72
C ALA A 105 -13.00 16.04 -3.19
N ILE A 106 -13.07 14.85 -2.58
CA ILE A 106 -12.32 13.66 -2.98
C ILE A 106 -13.15 12.85 -3.97
N VAL A 107 -12.60 12.63 -5.15
CA VAL A 107 -13.18 11.77 -6.18
C VAL A 107 -13.03 10.32 -5.75
N MET A 108 -14.14 9.61 -5.59
CA MET A 108 -14.11 8.21 -5.16
C MET A 108 -13.90 7.28 -6.35
N GLY A 109 -13.14 6.22 -6.12
CA GLY A 109 -13.01 5.09 -7.03
C GLY A 109 -13.25 3.78 -6.32
N SER A 110 -12.91 2.70 -6.98
CA SER A 110 -12.91 1.35 -6.41
C SER A 110 -11.73 0.55 -6.94
N SER A 111 -11.49 -0.63 -6.37
CA SER A 111 -10.42 -1.50 -6.83
C SER A 111 -10.71 -2.07 -8.23
N HIS A 112 -9.67 -2.70 -8.80
CA HIS A 112 -9.72 -3.36 -10.10
C HIS A 112 -10.73 -4.53 -10.20
N CYS A 113 -11.26 -5.01 -9.08
CA CYS A 113 -12.22 -6.12 -9.01
C CYS A 113 -13.61 -5.70 -8.50
N GLU A 114 -13.82 -4.42 -8.23
CA GLU A 114 -15.05 -3.85 -7.70
C GLU A 114 -15.77 -3.00 -8.77
N PRO A 115 -16.61 -3.63 -9.63
CA PRO A 115 -17.26 -2.90 -10.70
C PRO A 115 -18.23 -1.85 -10.15
N LEU A 116 -18.23 -0.68 -10.79
CA LEU A 116 -19.16 0.41 -10.53
C LEU A 116 -19.32 0.74 -9.02
N LEU A 117 -18.21 0.74 -8.27
CA LEU A 117 -18.17 1.04 -6.83
C LEU A 117 -18.79 -0.04 -5.92
N LEU A 118 -19.10 -1.22 -6.42
CA LEU A 118 -19.65 -2.31 -5.63
C LEU A 118 -18.54 -3.14 -4.99
N ASN A 119 -18.48 -3.20 -3.66
CA ASN A 119 -17.59 -4.12 -2.94
C ASN A 119 -18.16 -5.54 -3.00
N THR A 120 -17.63 -6.34 -3.93
CA THR A 120 -18.14 -7.71 -4.16
C THR A 120 -17.88 -8.66 -3.00
N ALA A 121 -16.86 -8.37 -2.16
CA ALA A 121 -16.49 -9.21 -1.04
C ALA A 121 -17.49 -9.19 0.12
N SER A 122 -18.13 -8.05 0.36
CA SER A 122 -19.00 -7.85 1.53
C SER A 122 -20.43 -7.38 1.19
N GLU A 123 -20.69 -7.01 -0.06
CA GLU A 123 -22.02 -6.53 -0.50
C GLU A 123 -22.77 -7.55 -1.37
N TRP A 124 -22.10 -8.56 -1.92
CA TRP A 124 -22.77 -9.63 -2.64
C TRP A 124 -23.05 -10.83 -1.74
N ASN A 125 -24.31 -11.25 -1.68
CA ASN A 125 -24.72 -12.43 -0.93
C ASN A 125 -25.26 -13.50 -1.90
N SER A 126 -24.43 -14.50 -2.19
CA SER A 126 -24.81 -15.57 -3.15
C SER A 126 -26.04 -16.40 -2.72
N LYS A 127 -26.41 -16.42 -1.44
CA LYS A 127 -27.63 -17.13 -0.97
C LYS A 127 -28.92 -16.41 -1.36
N THR A 128 -28.90 -15.08 -1.41
CA THR A 128 -30.09 -14.26 -1.71
C THR A 128 -30.07 -13.66 -3.09
N MET A 129 -28.88 -13.41 -3.67
CA MET A 129 -28.69 -12.77 -4.97
C MET A 129 -28.30 -13.77 -6.09
N GLY A 130 -28.07 -15.06 -5.74
CA GLY A 130 -27.59 -16.05 -6.69
C GLY A 130 -26.07 -15.98 -6.91
N PRO A 131 -25.50 -16.80 -7.79
CA PRO A 131 -24.07 -16.87 -8.02
C PRO A 131 -23.55 -15.54 -8.62
N TRP A 132 -22.33 -15.15 -8.24
CA TRP A 132 -21.57 -14.11 -8.93
C TRP A 132 -20.94 -14.70 -10.21
N ASP A 133 -21.79 -14.99 -11.17
CA ASP A 133 -21.42 -15.60 -12.46
C ASP A 133 -22.21 -14.87 -13.56
N TYR A 134 -21.49 -14.06 -14.34
CA TYR A 134 -22.11 -13.20 -15.33
C TYR A 134 -22.82 -13.99 -16.44
N GLY A 135 -22.34 -15.19 -16.76
CA GLY A 135 -22.99 -16.09 -17.74
C GLY A 135 -24.33 -16.67 -17.26
N LYS A 136 -24.55 -16.77 -15.95
CA LYS A 136 -25.72 -17.41 -15.34
C LYS A 136 -26.67 -16.43 -14.64
N ASN A 137 -26.19 -15.28 -14.22
CA ASN A 137 -26.94 -14.37 -13.33
C ASN A 137 -26.77 -12.89 -13.71
N LYS A 138 -26.62 -12.65 -15.01
CA LYS A 138 -26.38 -11.33 -15.61
C LYS A 138 -27.36 -10.26 -15.13
N ASP A 139 -28.67 -10.57 -15.18
CA ASP A 139 -29.71 -9.59 -14.88
C ASP A 139 -29.66 -9.12 -13.43
N LYS A 140 -29.45 -10.03 -12.49
CA LYS A 140 -29.31 -9.66 -11.05
C LYS A 140 -28.02 -8.89 -10.77
N ILE A 141 -26.94 -9.25 -11.44
CA ILE A 141 -25.67 -8.51 -11.32
C ILE A 141 -25.88 -7.08 -11.83
N ASN A 142 -26.45 -6.90 -13.00
CA ASN A 142 -26.73 -5.59 -13.59
C ASN A 142 -27.72 -4.76 -12.76
N GLU A 143 -28.76 -5.37 -12.20
CA GLU A 143 -29.68 -4.70 -11.26
C GLU A 143 -28.93 -4.11 -10.06
N VAL A 144 -28.07 -4.90 -9.42
CA VAL A 144 -27.31 -4.45 -8.24
C VAL A 144 -26.31 -3.35 -8.61
N LEU A 145 -25.61 -3.51 -9.75
CA LEU A 145 -24.66 -2.50 -10.24
C LEU A 145 -25.36 -1.20 -10.62
N GLY A 146 -26.51 -1.27 -11.32
CA GLY A 146 -27.31 -0.09 -11.68
C GLY A 146 -27.81 0.67 -10.45
N ASN A 147 -28.31 -0.04 -9.45
CA ASN A 147 -28.69 0.57 -8.17
C ASN A 147 -27.51 1.30 -7.51
N ARG A 148 -26.29 0.73 -7.54
CA ARG A 148 -25.09 1.38 -7.02
C ARG A 148 -24.74 2.66 -7.76
N VAL A 149 -24.82 2.67 -9.10
CA VAL A 149 -24.62 3.88 -9.90
C VAL A 149 -25.66 4.93 -9.53
N LYS A 150 -26.95 4.56 -9.50
CA LYS A 150 -28.06 5.44 -9.15
C LYS A 150 -27.89 6.09 -7.77
N GLU A 151 -27.44 5.33 -6.77
CA GLU A 151 -27.20 5.82 -5.40
C GLU A 151 -26.07 6.84 -5.30
N ASN A 152 -25.16 6.86 -6.28
CA ASN A 152 -23.92 7.64 -6.22
C ASN A 152 -23.74 8.59 -7.41
N CYS A 153 -24.71 8.69 -8.33
CA CYS A 153 -24.61 9.52 -9.53
C CYS A 153 -24.47 11.04 -9.26
N ALA A 154 -24.89 11.50 -8.07
CA ALA A 154 -24.77 12.90 -7.67
C ALA A 154 -23.36 13.27 -7.16
N TYR A 155 -22.47 12.30 -6.94
CA TYR A 155 -21.13 12.50 -6.41
C TYR A 155 -20.07 12.30 -7.49
N GLU A 156 -18.87 12.90 -7.29
CA GLU A 156 -17.77 12.74 -8.23
C GLU A 156 -17.09 11.36 -8.02
N ASN A 157 -17.11 10.55 -9.08
CA ASN A 157 -16.56 9.21 -9.08
C ASN A 157 -15.72 8.92 -10.33
N VAL A 158 -14.78 8.01 -10.20
CA VAL A 158 -14.18 7.24 -11.29
C VAL A 158 -14.80 5.85 -11.25
N TYR A 159 -15.58 5.48 -12.24
CA TYR A 159 -16.24 4.18 -12.28
C TYR A 159 -15.29 3.11 -12.80
N THR A 160 -14.99 2.12 -11.98
CA THR A 160 -14.23 0.95 -12.40
C THR A 160 -15.11 0.05 -13.26
N LEU A 161 -14.68 -0.22 -14.49
CA LEU A 161 -15.25 -1.22 -15.37
C LEU A 161 -14.48 -2.52 -15.16
N ALA A 162 -15.16 -3.55 -14.67
CA ALA A 162 -14.49 -4.80 -14.29
C ALA A 162 -15.44 -5.99 -14.28
N LEU A 163 -14.89 -7.17 -14.46
CA LEU A 163 -15.54 -8.42 -14.10
C LEU A 163 -14.45 -9.40 -13.65
N ARG A 164 -14.45 -9.74 -12.37
CA ARG A 164 -13.66 -10.81 -11.76
C ARG A 164 -14.55 -11.69 -10.89
N GLY A 165 -14.00 -12.73 -10.29
CA GLY A 165 -14.69 -13.48 -9.24
C GLY A 165 -14.87 -12.65 -7.96
N LEU A 166 -15.66 -13.15 -7.03
CA LEU A 166 -15.84 -12.49 -5.72
C LEU A 166 -14.50 -12.32 -5.03
N HIS A 167 -14.32 -11.16 -4.39
CA HIS A 167 -13.16 -10.88 -3.55
C HIS A 167 -11.83 -11.14 -4.26
N ASP A 168 -11.64 -10.55 -5.43
CA ASP A 168 -10.40 -10.66 -6.23
C ASP A 168 -10.08 -12.08 -6.75
N ALA A 169 -11.02 -13.04 -6.71
CA ALA A 169 -10.85 -14.33 -7.35
C ALA A 169 -10.80 -14.21 -8.88
N ALA A 170 -10.21 -15.20 -9.55
CA ALA A 170 -10.16 -15.22 -11.00
C ALA A 170 -11.56 -15.37 -11.62
N MET A 171 -11.76 -14.75 -12.78
CA MET A 171 -13.03 -14.82 -13.54
C MET A 171 -13.27 -16.23 -14.09
N GLY A 172 -14.47 -16.79 -13.86
CA GLY A 172 -14.99 -17.96 -14.56
C GLY A 172 -14.34 -19.31 -14.27
N GLY A 173 -13.44 -19.40 -13.28
CA GLY A 173 -12.72 -20.65 -13.00
C GLY A 173 -11.72 -21.06 -14.10
N GLY A 174 -11.03 -22.20 -13.91
CA GLY A 174 -9.94 -22.66 -14.80
C GLY A 174 -10.37 -23.13 -16.19
N ASP A 175 -11.61 -23.59 -16.34
CA ASP A 175 -12.05 -24.38 -17.51
C ASP A 175 -12.73 -23.57 -18.61
N VAL A 176 -12.93 -22.25 -18.44
CA VAL A 176 -13.56 -21.39 -19.45
C VAL A 176 -12.53 -21.02 -20.54
N PRO A 177 -12.81 -21.32 -21.84
CA PRO A 177 -11.91 -20.96 -22.92
C PRO A 177 -11.64 -19.45 -23.00
N MET A 178 -10.42 -19.04 -23.34
CA MET A 178 -10.01 -17.63 -23.40
C MET A 178 -10.94 -16.77 -24.24
N LYS A 179 -11.34 -17.26 -25.42
CA LYS A 179 -12.27 -16.56 -26.32
C LYS A 179 -13.65 -16.29 -25.68
N GLU A 180 -14.10 -17.17 -24.79
CA GLU A 180 -15.36 -16.99 -24.06
C GLU A 180 -15.18 -15.98 -22.92
N LYS A 181 -14.02 -16.01 -22.24
CA LYS A 181 -13.66 -15.00 -21.22
C LYS A 181 -13.63 -13.59 -21.83
N VAL A 182 -13.03 -13.43 -23.01
CA VAL A 182 -13.01 -12.14 -23.74
C VAL A 182 -14.44 -11.67 -24.00
N LYS A 183 -15.30 -12.50 -24.63
CA LYS A 183 -16.70 -12.13 -24.93
C LYS A 183 -17.51 -11.81 -23.68
N MET A 184 -17.33 -12.59 -22.62
CA MET A 184 -18.03 -12.35 -21.35
C MET A 184 -17.64 -11.01 -20.75
N LEU A 185 -16.36 -10.70 -20.74
CA LEU A 185 -15.86 -9.42 -20.23
C LEU A 185 -16.35 -8.25 -21.09
N GLU A 186 -16.26 -8.33 -22.41
CA GLU A 186 -16.82 -7.31 -23.34
C GLU A 186 -18.31 -7.05 -23.09
N SER A 187 -19.12 -8.12 -22.94
CA SER A 187 -20.54 -7.99 -22.62
C SER A 187 -20.74 -7.27 -21.28
N ALA A 188 -19.97 -7.62 -20.24
CA ALA A 188 -20.08 -7.01 -18.94
C ALA A 188 -19.68 -5.52 -18.97
N LEU A 189 -18.58 -5.17 -19.63
CA LEU A 189 -18.13 -3.78 -19.75
C LEU A 189 -19.14 -2.93 -20.51
N LYS A 190 -19.73 -3.47 -21.57
CA LYS A 190 -20.79 -2.79 -22.33
C LYS A 190 -22.01 -2.52 -21.47
N ASP A 191 -22.48 -3.51 -20.72
CA ASP A 191 -23.64 -3.34 -19.84
C ASP A 191 -23.37 -2.37 -18.71
N GLN A 192 -22.17 -2.41 -18.09
CA GLN A 192 -21.75 -1.43 -17.08
C GLN A 192 -21.76 0.00 -17.62
N ARG A 193 -21.30 0.23 -18.85
CA ARG A 193 -21.38 1.54 -19.50
C ARG A 193 -22.82 1.99 -19.76
N ASN A 194 -23.70 1.06 -20.16
CA ASN A 194 -25.12 1.35 -20.34
C ASN A 194 -25.78 1.78 -19.02
N LEU A 195 -25.43 1.11 -17.90
CA LEU A 195 -25.93 1.47 -16.56
C LEU A 195 -25.44 2.86 -16.12
N ILE A 196 -24.20 3.24 -16.46
CA ILE A 196 -23.71 4.60 -16.22
C ILE A 196 -24.53 5.61 -17.03
N ALA A 197 -24.74 5.36 -18.33
CA ALA A 197 -25.49 6.24 -19.23
C ALA A 197 -26.97 6.37 -18.83
N GLU A 198 -27.58 5.31 -18.27
CA GLU A 198 -28.97 5.32 -17.80
C GLU A 198 -29.18 6.22 -16.57
N HIS A 199 -28.21 6.29 -15.68
CA HIS A 199 -28.37 6.96 -14.39
C HIS A 199 -27.67 8.32 -14.29
N ILE A 200 -26.81 8.68 -15.24
CA ILE A 200 -26.09 9.94 -15.25
C ILE A 200 -26.41 10.71 -16.53
N ASP A 201 -27.09 11.84 -16.37
CA ASP A 201 -27.52 12.70 -17.48
C ASP A 201 -26.35 13.51 -18.06
N ARG A 202 -25.37 12.80 -18.63
CA ARG A 202 -24.24 13.33 -19.38
C ARG A 202 -23.77 12.31 -20.41
N PRO A 203 -23.12 12.74 -21.52
CA PRO A 203 -22.51 11.80 -22.45
C PRO A 203 -21.55 10.84 -21.71
N VAL A 204 -21.69 9.55 -21.88
CA VAL A 204 -20.96 8.51 -21.15
C VAL A 204 -19.44 8.63 -21.33
N GLU A 205 -19.00 9.17 -22.47
CA GLU A 205 -17.59 9.45 -22.81
C GLU A 205 -16.98 10.56 -21.94
N THR A 206 -17.80 11.40 -21.30
CA THR A 206 -17.36 12.46 -20.41
C THR A 206 -17.27 12.04 -18.95
N ILE A 207 -17.82 10.87 -18.62
CA ILE A 207 -17.84 10.32 -17.27
C ILE A 207 -16.54 9.53 -17.05
N PRO A 208 -15.78 9.83 -15.98
CA PRO A 208 -14.53 9.13 -15.72
C PRO A 208 -14.74 7.63 -15.51
N GLN A 209 -14.12 6.81 -16.35
CA GLN A 209 -14.17 5.36 -16.30
C GLN A 209 -12.76 4.79 -16.38
N ALA A 210 -12.51 3.71 -15.67
CA ALA A 210 -11.20 3.07 -15.61
C ALA A 210 -11.30 1.55 -15.74
N PHE A 211 -10.35 0.96 -16.41
CA PHE A 211 -10.18 -0.48 -16.55
C PHE A 211 -8.76 -0.88 -16.18
N THR A 212 -8.61 -1.86 -15.28
CA THR A 212 -7.29 -2.32 -14.82
C THR A 212 -7.05 -3.76 -15.26
N PRO A 213 -6.18 -4.02 -16.24
CA PRO A 213 -5.83 -5.36 -16.67
C PRO A 213 -4.85 -6.02 -15.67
N TYR A 214 -5.36 -6.45 -14.52
CA TYR A 214 -4.60 -7.05 -13.44
C TYR A 214 -4.70 -8.58 -13.45
N LYS A 215 -3.60 -9.27 -13.14
CA LYS A 215 -3.52 -10.73 -13.11
C LYS A 215 -3.99 -11.36 -14.43
N GLU A 216 -4.96 -12.29 -14.39
CA GLU A 216 -5.51 -12.97 -15.57
C GLU A 216 -6.21 -12.02 -16.54
N VAL A 217 -6.68 -10.86 -16.07
CA VAL A 217 -7.34 -9.87 -16.94
C VAL A 217 -6.36 -9.26 -17.94
N LEU A 218 -5.05 -9.21 -17.61
CA LEU A 218 -4.03 -8.79 -18.58
C LEU A 218 -3.89 -9.77 -19.74
N GLU A 219 -4.00 -11.06 -19.47
CA GLU A 219 -4.02 -12.08 -20.53
C GLU A 219 -5.28 -11.96 -21.39
N ILE A 220 -6.45 -11.77 -20.76
CA ILE A 220 -7.73 -11.55 -21.50
C ILE A 220 -7.62 -10.31 -22.39
N TYR A 221 -7.10 -9.20 -21.87
CA TYR A 221 -6.87 -7.98 -22.64
C TYR A 221 -5.92 -8.23 -23.84
N SER A 222 -4.85 -8.96 -23.62
CA SER A 222 -3.86 -9.28 -24.65
C SER A 222 -4.40 -10.25 -25.73
N ASN A 223 -5.49 -10.96 -25.44
CA ASN A 223 -6.19 -11.84 -26.39
C ASN A 223 -7.33 -11.16 -27.15
N GLY A 224 -7.30 -9.83 -27.24
CA GLY A 224 -8.17 -9.07 -28.15
C GLY A 224 -9.43 -8.49 -27.50
N LEU A 225 -9.43 -8.25 -26.18
CA LEU A 225 -10.48 -7.48 -25.52
C LEU A 225 -10.51 -6.05 -26.09
N GLU A 226 -11.65 -5.64 -26.63
CA GLU A 226 -11.86 -4.29 -27.12
C GLU A 226 -12.41 -3.38 -26.02
N LEU A 227 -11.78 -2.21 -25.84
CA LEU A 227 -12.18 -1.18 -24.90
C LEU A 227 -12.52 0.11 -25.64
N PRO A 228 -13.63 0.81 -25.30
CA PRO A 228 -13.92 2.14 -25.81
C PRO A 228 -12.76 3.11 -25.54
N ASP A 229 -12.42 3.96 -26.51
CA ASP A 229 -11.23 4.83 -26.48
C ASP A 229 -11.20 5.81 -25.31
N ASP A 230 -12.36 6.19 -24.79
CA ASP A 230 -12.53 7.11 -23.66
C ASP A 230 -12.24 6.48 -22.28
N VAL A 231 -12.21 5.15 -22.18
CA VAL A 231 -11.91 4.43 -20.94
C VAL A 231 -10.42 4.50 -20.64
N THR A 232 -10.06 4.94 -19.45
CA THR A 232 -8.67 4.98 -18.98
C THR A 232 -8.17 3.56 -18.68
N ILE A 233 -7.03 3.18 -19.26
CA ILE A 233 -6.38 1.90 -18.92
C ILE A 233 -5.41 2.14 -17.77
N ILE A 234 -5.60 1.47 -16.62
CA ILE A 234 -4.70 1.55 -15.48
C ILE A 234 -3.74 0.35 -15.51
N TRP A 235 -2.46 0.61 -15.82
CA TRP A 235 -1.43 -0.42 -15.84
C TRP A 235 -0.96 -0.75 -14.43
N PRO A 236 -1.03 -2.03 -14.00
CA PRO A 236 -0.49 -2.45 -12.72
C PRO A 236 1.02 -2.73 -12.83
N ASP A 237 1.71 -2.59 -11.70
CA ASP A 237 3.03 -3.17 -11.53
C ASP A 237 2.96 -4.69 -11.28
N ASP A 238 4.12 -5.31 -11.03
CA ASP A 238 4.24 -6.75 -10.71
C ASP A 238 4.00 -7.05 -9.22
N ASN A 239 3.43 -6.13 -8.45
CA ASN A 239 3.27 -6.10 -7.00
C ASN A 239 4.56 -5.75 -6.22
N PHE A 240 5.68 -5.56 -6.91
CA PHE A 240 6.99 -5.29 -6.30
C PHE A 240 7.66 -4.02 -6.85
N GLY A 241 6.90 -3.19 -7.57
CA GLY A 241 7.32 -1.89 -8.06
C GLY A 241 7.82 -1.87 -9.50
N TYR A 242 7.80 -2.98 -10.24
CA TYR A 242 8.18 -3.02 -11.66
C TYR A 242 6.96 -3.07 -12.56
N MET A 243 6.82 -2.11 -13.48
CA MET A 243 5.70 -2.09 -14.42
C MET A 243 5.80 -3.24 -15.42
N LYS A 244 4.80 -4.12 -15.44
CA LYS A 244 4.77 -5.29 -16.33
C LYS A 244 4.49 -4.91 -17.78
N ARG A 245 3.68 -3.88 -17.99
CA ARG A 245 3.28 -3.38 -19.29
C ARG A 245 2.96 -1.90 -19.19
N LEU A 246 3.22 -1.18 -20.28
CA LEU A 246 2.85 0.21 -20.50
C LEU A 246 2.12 0.35 -21.83
N SER A 247 1.52 1.53 -22.09
CA SER A 247 0.80 1.80 -23.32
C SER A 247 1.70 1.72 -24.56
N GLY A 248 1.35 0.83 -25.47
CA GLY A 248 1.97 0.78 -26.78
C GLY A 248 1.53 1.94 -27.70
N PRO A 249 2.11 2.09 -28.90
CA PRO A 249 1.83 3.22 -29.81
C PRO A 249 0.35 3.40 -30.17
N HIS A 250 -0.42 2.32 -30.21
CA HIS A 250 -1.87 2.38 -30.47
C HIS A 250 -2.62 2.88 -29.24
N GLU A 251 -2.30 2.34 -28.07
CA GLU A 251 -2.95 2.70 -26.81
C GLU A 251 -2.67 4.14 -26.38
N GLN A 252 -1.48 4.67 -26.73
CA GLN A 252 -1.11 6.06 -26.47
C GLN A 252 -1.98 7.09 -27.21
N LYS A 253 -2.69 6.68 -28.25
CA LYS A 253 -3.60 7.55 -29.03
C LYS A 253 -5.01 7.64 -28.44
N ARG A 254 -5.34 6.80 -27.47
CA ARG A 254 -6.66 6.75 -26.85
C ARG A 254 -6.98 8.05 -26.10
N SER A 255 -8.22 8.53 -26.20
CA SER A 255 -8.68 9.73 -25.51
C SER A 255 -8.76 9.55 -23.99
N GLY A 256 -9.04 8.33 -23.52
CA GLY A 256 -9.04 7.94 -22.11
C GLY A 256 -7.65 7.91 -21.48
N ARG A 257 -6.58 7.90 -22.30
CA ARG A 257 -5.19 7.84 -21.86
C ARG A 257 -4.93 6.65 -20.94
N ALA A 258 -3.92 6.72 -20.09
CA ALA A 258 -3.59 5.64 -19.16
C ALA A 258 -3.36 6.15 -17.73
N GLY A 259 -3.22 5.22 -16.83
CA GLY A 259 -2.86 5.41 -15.44
C GLY A 259 -1.96 4.30 -14.94
N VAL A 260 -1.61 4.37 -13.64
CA VAL A 260 -0.85 3.33 -12.95
C VAL A 260 -1.54 2.90 -11.66
N TYR A 261 -1.43 1.62 -11.36
CA TYR A 261 -1.70 1.02 -10.06
C TYR A 261 -0.39 0.48 -9.51
N TYR A 262 0.15 1.12 -8.47
CA TYR A 262 1.52 0.92 -8.00
C TYR A 262 1.55 0.48 -6.55
N HIS A 263 2.28 -0.59 -6.22
CA HIS A 263 2.37 -1.12 -4.87
C HIS A 263 3.53 -0.50 -4.08
N VAL A 264 3.21 0.19 -2.99
CA VAL A 264 4.18 0.56 -1.94
C VAL A 264 4.12 -0.38 -0.74
N SER A 265 3.07 -1.19 -0.66
CA SER A 265 2.90 -2.38 0.18
C SER A 265 2.07 -3.41 -0.56
N TYR A 266 2.13 -4.68 -0.17
CA TYR A 266 1.42 -5.76 -0.84
C TYR A 266 1.03 -6.89 0.11
N LEU A 267 -0.24 -7.30 0.04
CA LEU A 267 -0.75 -8.52 0.64
C LEU A 267 -0.95 -9.58 -0.44
N GLY A 268 -0.20 -10.67 -0.40
CA GLY A 268 -0.40 -11.74 -1.39
C GLY A 268 0.80 -12.66 -1.59
N VAL A 269 0.69 -13.50 -2.60
CA VAL A 269 1.73 -14.46 -2.98
C VAL A 269 2.79 -13.79 -3.86
N PRO A 270 4.06 -14.20 -3.78
CA PRO A 270 4.59 -15.33 -2.99
C PRO A 270 4.74 -14.98 -1.50
N HIS A 271 4.88 -13.72 -1.10
CA HIS A 271 4.99 -13.27 0.28
C HIS A 271 4.62 -11.79 0.40
N SER A 272 3.91 -11.43 1.48
CA SER A 272 3.48 -10.07 1.76
C SER A 272 4.61 -9.19 2.30
N TYR A 273 4.52 -7.88 2.06
CA TYR A 273 5.34 -6.86 2.72
C TYR A 273 4.43 -5.68 3.12
N LEU A 274 4.05 -5.64 4.40
CA LEU A 274 3.04 -4.72 4.94
C LEU A 274 3.57 -3.90 6.12
N TRP A 275 4.69 -4.31 6.70
CA TRP A 275 5.16 -3.75 7.97
C TRP A 275 5.58 -2.29 7.83
N TYR A 276 6.42 -2.01 6.83
CA TYR A 276 6.74 -0.65 6.37
C TYR A 276 7.29 -0.71 4.95
N SER A 277 7.10 0.39 4.24
CA SER A 277 7.51 0.43 2.84
C SER A 277 9.02 0.55 2.70
N THR A 278 9.60 -0.33 1.89
CA THR A 278 11.03 -0.37 1.57
C THR A 278 11.28 -0.23 0.07
N THR A 279 10.27 0.18 -0.70
CA THR A 279 10.41 0.40 -2.14
C THR A 279 11.38 1.54 -2.41
N PRO A 280 12.47 1.30 -3.19
CA PRO A 280 13.47 2.33 -3.44
C PRO A 280 12.90 3.52 -4.24
N PRO A 281 13.21 4.76 -3.83
CA PRO A 281 12.80 5.95 -4.59
C PRO A 281 13.26 5.96 -6.05
N ALA A 282 14.46 5.44 -6.33
CA ALA A 282 14.98 5.33 -7.69
C ALA A 282 14.14 4.39 -8.56
N LEU A 283 13.69 3.25 -8.02
CA LEU A 283 12.80 2.33 -8.71
C LEU A 283 11.44 2.99 -8.98
N MET A 284 10.87 3.66 -7.97
CA MET A 284 9.60 4.37 -8.14
C MET A 284 9.70 5.41 -9.27
N TYR A 285 10.76 6.23 -9.26
CA TYR A 285 10.96 7.24 -10.29
C TYR A 285 11.11 6.64 -11.69
N GLU A 286 11.96 5.63 -11.84
CA GLU A 286 12.22 4.98 -13.13
C GLU A 286 10.93 4.43 -13.74
N GLU A 287 10.17 3.67 -12.96
CA GLU A 287 8.96 3.02 -13.45
C GLU A 287 7.80 4.01 -13.68
N LEU A 288 7.63 4.98 -12.80
CA LEU A 288 6.58 5.97 -12.93
C LEU A 288 6.88 7.01 -14.01
N ARG A 289 8.15 7.37 -14.23
CA ARG A 289 8.56 8.24 -15.33
C ARG A 289 8.30 7.58 -16.68
N LYS A 290 8.69 6.32 -16.85
CA LYS A 290 8.38 5.54 -18.07
C LYS A 290 6.87 5.46 -18.33
N ALA A 291 6.09 5.24 -17.27
CA ALA A 291 4.63 5.20 -17.38
C ALA A 291 4.07 6.54 -17.84
N TYR A 292 4.51 7.64 -17.23
CA TYR A 292 4.07 8.99 -17.61
C TYR A 292 4.44 9.32 -19.07
N ASP A 293 5.66 9.02 -19.49
CA ASP A 293 6.13 9.25 -20.85
C ASP A 293 5.37 8.44 -21.91
N THR A 294 4.70 7.37 -21.48
CA THR A 294 3.80 6.54 -22.32
C THR A 294 2.32 6.81 -22.05
N THR A 295 1.99 8.05 -21.68
CA THR A 295 0.63 8.60 -21.52
C THR A 295 -0.12 8.21 -20.24
N ALA A 296 0.54 7.65 -19.23
CA ALA A 296 -0.09 7.38 -17.95
C ALA A 296 -0.17 8.64 -17.08
N ASP A 297 -0.97 9.62 -17.52
CA ASP A 297 -1.17 10.92 -16.88
C ASP A 297 -2.60 11.13 -16.37
N ARG A 298 -3.46 10.10 -16.48
CA ARG A 298 -4.86 10.25 -16.10
C ARG A 298 -5.13 9.88 -14.65
N ILE A 299 -4.68 8.72 -14.18
CA ILE A 299 -4.96 8.18 -12.85
C ILE A 299 -3.69 7.55 -12.30
N TRP A 300 -3.23 8.01 -11.13
CA TRP A 300 -2.19 7.32 -10.36
C TRP A 300 -2.75 6.89 -9.00
N LEU A 301 -2.71 5.60 -8.74
CA LEU A 301 -3.26 4.96 -7.55
C LEU A 301 -2.17 4.14 -6.85
N ALA A 302 -1.77 4.56 -5.64
CA ALA A 302 -0.82 3.81 -4.82
C ALA A 302 -1.57 2.83 -3.91
N ASN A 303 -1.25 1.54 -4.00
CA ASN A 303 -1.62 0.57 -2.98
C ASN A 303 -0.75 0.80 -1.74
N CYS A 304 -1.35 1.17 -0.62
CA CYS A 304 -0.63 1.58 0.58
C CYS A 304 -1.17 0.99 1.89
N GLY A 305 -2.03 -0.03 1.83
CA GLY A 305 -2.54 -0.73 3.01
C GLY A 305 -3.11 0.21 4.07
N ASP A 306 -2.33 0.46 5.10
CA ASP A 306 -2.73 1.19 6.31
C ASP A 306 -2.36 2.68 6.30
N LEU A 307 -1.72 3.21 5.29
CA LEU A 307 -1.03 4.51 5.24
C LEU A 307 0.22 4.59 6.13
N LYS A 308 0.16 4.00 7.32
CA LYS A 308 1.28 3.95 8.27
C LYS A 308 2.33 2.94 7.82
N GLY A 309 3.60 3.30 8.04
CA GLY A 309 4.74 2.57 7.53
C GLY A 309 5.05 2.82 6.04
N ALA A 310 4.21 3.57 5.34
CA ALA A 310 4.39 3.94 3.93
C ALA A 310 4.45 5.45 3.69
N GLU A 311 4.55 6.26 4.74
CA GLU A 311 4.40 7.72 4.71
C GLU A 311 5.33 8.39 3.70
N MET A 312 6.59 7.99 3.67
CA MET A 312 7.60 8.56 2.78
C MET A 312 7.33 8.18 1.32
N GLN A 313 7.04 6.90 1.04
CA GLN A 313 6.77 6.42 -0.32
C GLN A 313 5.46 7.00 -0.87
N VAL A 314 4.41 7.11 -0.06
CA VAL A 314 3.16 7.77 -0.44
C VAL A 314 3.40 9.24 -0.73
N SER A 315 4.22 9.94 0.08
CA SER A 315 4.58 11.34 -0.19
C SER A 315 5.32 11.49 -1.51
N LEU A 316 6.34 10.65 -1.76
CA LEU A 316 7.09 10.66 -3.00
C LEU A 316 6.20 10.37 -4.22
N PHE A 317 5.36 9.34 -4.15
CA PHE A 317 4.43 8.97 -5.21
C PHE A 317 3.50 10.14 -5.58
N LEU A 318 2.91 10.79 -4.58
CA LEU A 318 1.97 11.89 -4.80
C LEU A 318 2.66 13.19 -5.20
N ASP A 319 3.87 13.46 -4.71
CA ASP A 319 4.68 14.60 -5.17
C ASP A 319 5.08 14.43 -6.65
N MET A 320 5.49 13.23 -7.07
CA MET A 320 5.73 12.92 -8.48
C MET A 320 4.46 13.01 -9.33
N ALA A 321 3.33 12.51 -8.85
CA ALA A 321 2.05 12.62 -9.54
C ALA A 321 1.59 14.07 -9.69
N TYR A 322 1.96 14.94 -8.76
CA TYR A 322 1.67 16.38 -8.86
C TYR A 322 2.60 17.09 -9.83
N ASP A 323 3.90 16.84 -9.77
CA ASP A 323 4.90 17.47 -10.66
C ASP A 323 6.06 16.51 -10.96
N ILE A 324 5.87 15.64 -11.95
CA ILE A 324 6.87 14.64 -12.34
C ILE A 324 8.16 15.28 -12.87
N ASP A 325 8.06 16.48 -13.50
CA ASP A 325 9.20 17.16 -14.11
C ASP A 325 10.12 17.82 -13.09
N SER A 326 9.70 17.94 -11.83
CA SER A 326 10.58 18.40 -10.76
C SER A 326 11.50 17.28 -10.22
N PHE A 327 11.33 16.06 -10.69
CA PHE A 327 12.13 14.89 -10.31
C PHE A 327 13.10 14.45 -11.43
N ASN A 328 14.24 13.93 -11.01
CA ASN A 328 15.25 13.30 -11.87
C ASN A 328 16.04 12.24 -11.07
N ALA A 329 16.86 11.46 -11.76
CA ALA A 329 17.63 10.36 -11.15
C ALA A 329 18.52 10.81 -9.96
N ASN A 330 19.03 12.06 -9.98
CA ASN A 330 19.90 12.56 -8.92
C ASN A 330 19.12 13.03 -7.68
N ASN A 331 17.96 13.68 -7.88
CA ASN A 331 17.25 14.28 -6.77
C ASN A 331 16.28 13.32 -6.08
N VAL A 332 15.83 12.27 -6.76
CA VAL A 332 14.93 11.28 -6.18
C VAL A 332 15.61 10.42 -5.12
N VAL A 333 16.88 10.06 -5.29
CA VAL A 333 17.62 9.24 -4.33
C VAL A 333 17.86 9.95 -3.00
N THR A 334 17.92 11.29 -3.02
CA THR A 334 18.07 12.11 -1.81
C THR A 334 16.72 12.57 -1.21
N TYR A 335 15.60 12.23 -1.86
CA TYR A 335 14.26 12.61 -1.38
C TYR A 335 13.98 12.18 0.07
N PRO A 336 14.28 10.94 0.52
CA PRO A 336 14.03 10.52 1.89
C PRO A 336 14.72 11.42 2.93
N ALA A 337 15.98 11.74 2.70
CA ALA A 337 16.75 12.61 3.59
C ALA A 337 16.20 14.03 3.64
N ARG A 338 15.88 14.60 2.47
CA ARG A 338 15.27 15.94 2.40
C ARG A 338 13.87 15.99 3.02
N TRP A 339 13.08 14.94 2.83
CA TRP A 339 11.76 14.82 3.43
C TRP A 339 11.82 14.83 4.95
N LEU A 340 12.78 14.11 5.55
CA LEU A 340 13.02 14.11 7.00
C LEU A 340 13.60 15.45 7.47
N ALA A 341 14.56 16.04 6.75
CA ALA A 341 15.18 17.31 7.11
C ALA A 341 14.17 18.46 7.16
N LYS A 342 13.19 18.50 6.26
CA LYS A 342 12.07 19.44 6.29
C LYS A 342 11.21 19.35 7.56
N MET A 343 11.18 18.19 8.22
CA MET A 343 10.37 17.97 9.42
C MET A 343 11.16 18.15 10.71
N PHE A 344 12.42 17.73 10.73
CA PHE A 344 13.24 17.65 11.94
C PHE A 344 14.40 18.64 11.97
N GLY A 345 14.74 19.26 10.84
CA GLY A 345 15.79 20.28 10.73
C GLY A 345 16.87 19.93 9.71
N GLU A 346 17.25 20.93 8.93
CA GLU A 346 18.25 20.81 7.86
C GLU A 346 19.66 20.45 8.38
N GLN A 347 19.97 20.77 9.64
CA GLN A 347 21.22 20.40 10.29
C GLN A 347 21.43 18.89 10.39
N TYR A 348 20.39 18.09 10.28
CA TYR A 348 20.44 16.63 10.34
C TYR A 348 20.46 15.96 8.96
N TYR A 349 20.45 16.74 7.86
CA TYR A 349 20.34 16.21 6.50
C TYR A 349 21.36 15.10 6.20
N SER A 350 22.65 15.32 6.49
CA SER A 350 23.70 14.33 6.18
C SER A 350 23.53 13.02 6.97
N VAL A 351 23.02 13.11 8.19
CA VAL A 351 22.74 11.92 9.01
C VAL A 351 21.52 11.18 8.45
N PHE A 352 20.49 11.91 8.02
CA PHE A 352 19.34 11.30 7.35
C PHE A 352 19.71 10.62 6.03
N GLU A 353 20.56 11.27 5.23
CA GLU A 353 21.03 10.71 3.95
C GLU A 353 21.78 9.39 4.16
N ASP A 354 22.71 9.34 5.13
CA ASP A 354 23.44 8.13 5.46
C ASP A 354 22.51 7.00 5.98
N ILE A 355 21.62 7.30 6.90
CA ILE A 355 20.69 6.30 7.44
C ILE A 355 19.75 5.80 6.36
N THR A 356 19.09 6.69 5.60
CA THR A 356 18.05 6.30 4.65
C THR A 356 18.63 5.59 3.44
N SER A 357 19.79 6.02 2.91
CA SER A 357 20.44 5.34 1.79
C SER A 357 20.88 3.93 2.16
N SER A 358 21.54 3.76 3.32
CA SER A 358 21.93 2.44 3.80
C SER A 358 20.72 1.54 4.06
N HIS A 359 19.69 2.06 4.75
CA HIS A 359 18.47 1.29 5.03
C HIS A 359 17.77 0.80 3.75
N ILE A 360 17.59 1.68 2.77
CA ILE A 360 16.96 1.35 1.48
C ILE A 360 17.81 0.31 0.72
N ASN A 361 19.13 0.48 0.65
CA ASN A 361 20.01 -0.47 -0.04
C ASN A 361 19.99 -1.87 0.61
N LEU A 362 20.02 -1.93 1.95
CA LEU A 362 19.92 -3.19 2.68
C LEU A 362 18.56 -3.86 2.48
N ALA A 363 17.47 -3.08 2.51
CA ALA A 363 16.12 -3.60 2.29
C ALA A 363 15.87 -3.98 0.81
N PHE A 364 16.51 -3.31 -0.14
CA PHE A 364 16.44 -3.69 -1.55
C PHE A 364 17.08 -5.04 -1.81
N SER A 365 18.23 -5.32 -1.18
CA SER A 365 18.85 -6.65 -1.29
C SER A 365 18.01 -7.77 -0.66
N ARG A 366 17.32 -7.51 0.44
CA ARG A 366 16.36 -8.40 1.09
C ARG A 366 15.45 -7.60 2.03
N LYS A 367 14.15 -7.61 1.77
CA LYS A 367 13.18 -6.95 2.66
C LYS A 367 13.22 -7.59 4.06
N PRO A 368 13.03 -6.79 5.13
CA PRO A 368 12.97 -7.34 6.50
C PRO A 368 11.92 -8.44 6.65
N GLU A 369 10.75 -8.28 6.04
CA GLU A 369 9.66 -9.25 6.05
C GLU A 369 10.04 -10.57 5.37
N TYR A 370 11.03 -10.55 4.48
CA TYR A 370 11.48 -11.73 3.73
C TYR A 370 12.65 -12.45 4.41
N MET A 371 13.11 -11.96 5.55
CA MET A 371 14.14 -12.64 6.32
C MET A 371 13.59 -13.97 6.85
N GLY A 372 14.28 -15.06 6.55
CA GLY A 372 13.84 -16.42 6.92
C GLY A 372 12.71 -16.99 6.06
N TRP A 373 12.28 -16.29 5.02
CA TRP A 373 11.33 -16.82 4.06
C TRP A 373 12.04 -17.49 2.89
N GLY A 374 11.58 -18.71 2.51
CA GLY A 374 12.05 -19.43 1.33
C GLY A 374 10.94 -19.60 0.30
N TYR A 375 11.31 -19.73 -0.97
CA TYR A 375 10.38 -19.85 -2.11
C TYR A 375 9.35 -20.98 -1.96
N TRP A 376 9.67 -22.02 -1.17
CA TRP A 376 8.81 -23.19 -0.94
C TRP A 376 7.81 -23.02 0.22
N ASN A 377 7.80 -21.88 0.89
CA ASN A 377 6.82 -21.60 1.91
C ASN A 377 5.48 -21.32 1.23
N ASN A 378 4.57 -22.29 1.33
CA ASN A 378 3.29 -22.19 0.66
C ASN A 378 2.32 -21.31 1.45
N TYR A 379 1.89 -20.23 0.83
CA TYR A 379 0.90 -19.30 1.33
C TYR A 379 -0.44 -19.94 1.74
N TRP A 380 -0.86 -21.01 1.04
CA TRP A 380 -2.21 -21.57 1.15
C TRP A 380 -2.33 -22.82 2.06
N GLY A 381 -1.41 -23.09 2.95
CA GLY A 381 -1.61 -24.14 3.95
C GLY A 381 -0.55 -25.23 4.05
N GLY A 382 0.59 -25.04 3.46
CA GLY A 382 1.79 -25.77 3.83
C GLY A 382 2.39 -25.08 5.05
N GLY A 383 2.51 -25.76 6.18
CA GLY A 383 3.12 -25.20 7.38
C GLY A 383 4.41 -24.43 7.04
N GLU A 384 4.56 -23.24 7.58
CA GLU A 384 5.67 -22.35 7.30
C GLU A 384 6.98 -23.02 7.67
N LYS A 385 7.70 -23.52 6.69
CA LYS A 385 9.10 -23.86 6.87
C LYS A 385 9.91 -22.60 6.70
N ARG A 386 10.48 -22.11 7.76
CA ARG A 386 11.48 -21.06 7.69
C ARG A 386 12.75 -21.63 7.12
N THR A 387 13.36 -20.85 6.26
CA THR A 387 14.64 -21.18 5.65
C THR A 387 15.71 -20.25 6.15
N ASP A 388 16.94 -20.72 6.10
CA ASP A 388 18.10 -19.84 6.26
C ASP A 388 18.13 -18.82 5.11
N THR A 389 18.66 -17.63 5.36
CA THR A 389 18.91 -16.65 4.31
C THR A 389 20.12 -17.08 3.48
N GLU A 390 20.22 -16.54 2.28
CA GLU A 390 21.34 -16.80 1.36
C GLU A 390 22.63 -16.07 1.74
N PHE A 391 22.60 -15.17 2.74
CA PHE A 391 23.79 -14.42 3.17
C PHE A 391 24.87 -15.34 3.72
N SER A 392 26.02 -15.34 3.04
CA SER A 392 27.14 -16.22 3.40
C SER A 392 27.80 -15.81 4.71
N PHE A 393 28.10 -16.79 5.55
CA PHE A 393 28.91 -16.63 6.78
C PHE A 393 30.41 -16.71 6.53
N ALA A 394 30.83 -17.28 5.40
CA ALA A 394 32.23 -17.54 5.08
C ALA A 394 32.73 -16.64 3.94
N ASN A 395 31.94 -16.48 2.89
CA ASN A 395 32.34 -15.75 1.70
C ASN A 395 32.03 -14.26 1.89
N TYR A 396 33.03 -13.42 1.70
CA TYR A 396 32.92 -11.94 1.75
C TYR A 396 32.32 -11.39 3.06
N ASN A 397 32.17 -12.20 4.10
CA ASN A 397 31.49 -11.84 5.35
C ASN A 397 30.10 -11.22 5.16
N GLU A 398 29.34 -11.65 4.16
CA GLU A 398 28.07 -11.03 3.76
C GLU A 398 27.10 -10.87 4.94
N ALA A 399 26.88 -11.93 5.70
CA ALA A 399 25.98 -11.92 6.85
C ALA A 399 26.44 -10.93 7.93
N GLU A 400 27.73 -10.93 8.29
CA GLU A 400 28.27 -10.05 9.34
C GLU A 400 28.33 -8.59 8.86
N ASN A 401 28.73 -8.33 7.61
CA ASN A 401 28.73 -6.98 7.04
C ASN A 401 27.31 -6.38 7.05
N ARG A 402 26.29 -7.18 6.70
CA ARG A 402 24.90 -6.76 6.75
C ARG A 402 24.46 -6.40 8.17
N LEU A 403 24.79 -7.23 9.17
CA LEU A 403 24.46 -6.98 10.56
C LEU A 403 25.18 -5.74 11.12
N ASN A 404 26.46 -5.56 10.78
CA ASN A 404 27.25 -4.42 11.20
C ASN A 404 26.69 -3.11 10.64
N GLU A 405 26.27 -3.12 9.37
CA GLU A 405 25.69 -1.93 8.73
C GLU A 405 24.32 -1.58 9.34
N TYR A 406 23.44 -2.55 9.58
CA TYR A 406 22.19 -2.31 10.31
C TYR A 406 22.45 -1.78 11.73
N SER A 407 23.40 -2.34 12.46
CA SER A 407 23.77 -1.86 13.80
C SER A 407 24.31 -0.43 13.77
N ARG A 408 25.09 -0.08 12.74
CA ARG A 408 25.65 1.27 12.56
C ARG A 408 24.53 2.30 12.37
N ILE A 409 23.60 2.05 11.44
CA ILE A 409 22.50 2.98 11.18
C ILE A 409 21.47 2.99 12.30
N GLY A 410 21.19 1.84 12.92
CA GLY A 410 20.30 1.73 14.08
C GLY A 410 20.81 2.54 15.26
N LYS A 411 22.13 2.49 15.54
CA LYS A 411 22.75 3.31 16.59
C LYS A 411 22.68 4.80 16.28
N LYS A 412 22.87 5.21 15.02
CA LYS A 412 22.72 6.62 14.62
C LYS A 412 21.27 7.09 14.82
N ALA A 413 20.27 6.30 14.43
CA ALA A 413 18.87 6.63 14.62
C ALA A 413 18.50 6.73 16.11
N GLU A 414 19.01 5.83 16.95
CA GLU A 414 18.81 5.86 18.41
C GLU A 414 19.42 7.12 19.05
N ASN A 415 20.66 7.46 18.70
CA ASN A 415 21.33 8.65 19.22
C ASN A 415 20.60 9.94 18.79
N LEU A 416 20.12 9.98 17.55
CA LEU A 416 19.37 11.13 17.04
C LEU A 416 18.03 11.27 17.74
N LEU A 417 17.29 10.16 17.94
CA LEU A 417 16.03 10.16 18.71
C LEU A 417 16.24 10.76 20.10
N ALA A 418 17.32 10.37 20.80
CA ALA A 418 17.63 10.87 22.13
C ALA A 418 18.01 12.36 22.16
N SER A 419 18.52 12.90 21.04
CA SER A 419 18.95 14.31 20.93
C SER A 419 17.85 15.28 20.51
N LEU A 420 16.76 14.76 19.92
CA LEU A 420 15.62 15.58 19.49
C LEU A 420 14.81 16.09 20.69
N ASP A 421 14.15 17.24 20.50
CA ASP A 421 13.19 17.74 21.48
C ASP A 421 12.02 16.76 21.66
N LYS A 422 11.38 16.82 22.83
CA LYS A 422 10.32 15.88 23.22
C LYS A 422 9.11 15.90 22.30
N ASP A 423 8.81 17.03 21.68
CA ASP A 423 7.66 17.16 20.78
C ASP A 423 7.94 16.50 19.43
N SER A 424 9.19 16.46 18.99
CA SER A 424 9.64 15.82 17.76
C SER A 424 9.87 14.31 17.88
N GLN A 425 10.16 13.80 19.08
CA GLN A 425 10.46 12.40 19.32
C GLN A 425 9.36 11.43 18.85
N PRO A 426 8.04 11.67 19.08
CA PRO A 426 7.00 10.75 18.61
C PRO A 426 6.96 10.61 17.09
N ALA A 427 7.11 11.71 16.35
CA ALA A 427 7.16 11.69 14.90
C ALA A 427 8.41 10.97 14.38
N PHE A 428 9.56 11.28 14.94
CA PHE A 428 10.82 10.65 14.55
C PHE A 428 10.82 9.14 14.85
N TYR A 429 10.23 8.74 15.98
CA TYR A 429 10.06 7.34 16.34
C TYR A 429 9.30 6.58 15.25
N GLN A 430 8.20 7.13 14.75
CA GLN A 430 7.36 6.52 13.72
C GLN A 430 8.05 6.50 12.35
N LEU A 431 8.64 7.62 11.94
CA LEU A 431 9.07 7.86 10.56
C LEU A 431 10.48 7.35 10.25
N LEU A 432 11.34 7.19 11.25
CA LEU A 432 12.72 6.73 11.02
C LEU A 432 13.19 5.68 12.02
N TYR A 433 13.05 5.94 13.33
CA TYR A 433 13.62 5.04 14.33
C TYR A 433 13.02 3.63 14.24
N TYR A 434 11.70 3.51 14.29
CA TYR A 434 11.02 2.22 14.27
C TYR A 434 11.29 1.39 13.01
N PRO A 435 11.20 1.94 11.77
CA PRO A 435 11.56 1.19 10.57
C PRO A 435 13.02 0.69 10.57
N VAL A 436 13.96 1.55 10.92
CA VAL A 436 15.39 1.21 10.91
C VAL A 436 15.74 0.21 12.01
N LYS A 437 15.28 0.48 13.24
CA LYS A 437 15.54 -0.40 14.40
C LYS A 437 14.82 -1.74 14.28
N GLY A 438 13.60 -1.74 13.76
CA GLY A 438 12.86 -2.96 13.48
C GLY A 438 13.57 -3.83 12.45
N ALA A 439 14.07 -3.24 11.37
CA ALA A 439 14.86 -3.96 10.37
C ALA A 439 16.17 -4.51 10.95
N GLU A 440 16.89 -3.72 11.76
CA GLU A 440 18.09 -4.16 12.48
C GLU A 440 17.79 -5.41 13.31
N LEU A 441 16.80 -5.32 14.21
CA LEU A 441 16.45 -6.41 15.12
C LEU A 441 15.98 -7.66 14.37
N MET A 442 15.19 -7.52 13.31
CA MET A 442 14.74 -8.62 12.47
C MET A 442 15.94 -9.33 11.80
N ASN A 443 16.87 -8.57 11.24
CA ASN A 443 18.06 -9.13 10.60
C ASN A 443 18.96 -9.85 11.61
N HIS A 444 19.22 -9.24 12.76
CA HIS A 444 20.00 -9.88 13.84
C HIS A 444 19.34 -11.16 14.33
N MET A 445 18.04 -11.13 14.60
CA MET A 445 17.28 -12.30 15.05
C MET A 445 17.39 -13.44 14.06
N THR A 446 17.14 -13.19 12.77
CA THR A 446 17.13 -14.24 11.74
C THR A 446 18.53 -14.77 11.47
N ILE A 447 19.52 -13.91 11.23
CA ILE A 447 20.90 -14.35 10.90
C ILE A 447 21.58 -15.00 12.11
N LYS A 448 21.42 -14.46 13.33
CA LYS A 448 21.94 -15.16 14.52
C LYS A 448 21.20 -16.46 14.80
N GLY A 449 19.93 -16.59 14.44
CA GLY A 449 19.21 -17.87 14.42
C GLY A 449 19.85 -18.91 13.49
N GLN A 450 20.33 -18.49 12.31
CA GLN A 450 21.10 -19.36 11.40
C GLN A 450 22.45 -19.78 12.03
N TYR A 451 23.19 -18.84 12.67
CA TYR A 451 24.40 -19.20 13.43
C TYR A 451 24.11 -20.20 14.54
N TYR A 452 23.00 -20.00 15.26
CA TYR A 452 22.57 -20.94 16.32
C TYR A 452 22.41 -22.35 15.76
N ARG A 453 21.62 -22.52 14.70
CA ARG A 453 21.40 -23.84 14.06
C ARG A 453 22.70 -24.48 13.56
N GLN A 454 23.60 -23.68 12.99
CA GLN A 454 24.91 -24.15 12.55
C GLN A 454 25.74 -24.65 13.72
N TYR A 455 25.78 -23.90 14.83
CA TYR A 455 26.57 -24.27 16.01
C TYR A 455 26.00 -25.49 16.74
N VAL A 456 24.68 -25.66 16.73
CA VAL A 456 24.02 -26.90 17.21
C VAL A 456 24.48 -28.10 16.39
N ARG A 457 24.43 -28.00 15.06
CA ARG A 457 24.92 -29.09 14.17
C ARG A 457 26.40 -29.41 14.38
N GLN A 458 27.20 -28.43 14.78
CA GLN A 458 28.62 -28.57 15.09
C GLN A 458 28.87 -28.99 16.56
N GLN A 459 27.84 -29.18 17.35
CA GLN A 459 27.93 -29.50 18.79
C GLN A 459 28.75 -28.48 19.60
N ARG A 460 28.68 -27.21 19.26
CA ARG A 460 29.41 -26.11 19.92
C ARG A 460 28.63 -25.54 21.09
N ALA A 461 29.20 -25.53 22.29
CA ALA A 461 28.60 -24.96 23.50
C ALA A 461 28.18 -23.49 23.34
N ALA A 462 28.85 -22.72 22.47
CA ALA A 462 28.50 -21.36 22.13
C ALA A 462 27.09 -21.19 21.52
N ALA A 463 26.45 -22.27 21.05
CA ALA A 463 25.08 -22.24 20.58
C ALA A 463 24.11 -21.66 21.63
N ASN A 464 24.29 -22.02 22.91
CA ASN A 464 23.43 -21.52 24.00
C ASN A 464 23.49 -19.99 24.15
N LEU A 465 24.69 -19.39 24.02
CA LEU A 465 24.83 -17.94 24.07
C LEU A 465 24.17 -17.24 22.90
N ILE A 466 24.19 -17.87 21.72
CA ILE A 466 23.54 -17.30 20.52
C ILE A 466 22.03 -17.40 20.67
N LYS A 467 21.49 -18.49 21.20
CA LYS A 467 20.07 -18.65 21.50
C LYS A 467 19.53 -17.51 22.37
N GLU A 468 20.21 -17.20 23.45
CA GLU A 468 19.82 -16.09 24.33
C GLU A 468 19.84 -14.74 23.60
N LYS A 469 20.83 -14.50 22.73
CA LYS A 469 20.86 -13.28 21.90
C LYS A 469 19.67 -13.20 20.94
N VAL A 470 19.31 -14.32 20.28
CA VAL A 470 18.14 -14.37 19.37
C VAL A 470 16.86 -14.05 20.12
N LYS A 471 16.69 -14.62 21.33
CA LYS A 471 15.56 -14.28 22.20
C LYS A 471 15.52 -12.78 22.54
N ASN A 472 16.65 -12.22 22.94
CA ASN A 472 16.73 -10.80 23.29
C ASN A 472 16.38 -9.88 22.08
N TYR A 473 16.77 -10.24 20.85
CA TYR A 473 16.37 -9.49 19.66
C TYR A 473 14.85 -9.56 19.41
N HIS A 474 14.26 -10.76 19.59
CA HIS A 474 12.82 -10.94 19.50
C HIS A 474 12.07 -10.08 20.53
N ASP A 475 12.49 -10.14 21.80
CA ASP A 475 11.86 -9.38 22.89
C ASP A 475 12.02 -7.86 22.66
N SER A 476 13.20 -7.42 22.18
CA SER A 476 13.44 -6.03 21.81
C SER A 476 12.53 -5.56 20.68
N LEU A 477 12.28 -6.41 19.70
CA LEU A 477 11.37 -6.10 18.58
C LEU A 477 9.92 -5.90 19.08
N GLN A 478 9.48 -6.72 20.03
CA GLN A 478 8.17 -6.54 20.68
C GLN A 478 8.12 -5.24 21.47
N ILE A 479 9.17 -4.94 22.25
CA ILE A 479 9.26 -3.71 23.05
C ILE A 479 9.14 -2.45 22.18
N ILE A 480 9.87 -2.37 21.08
CA ILE A 480 9.79 -1.19 20.21
C ILE A 480 8.43 -1.10 19.49
N THR A 481 7.78 -2.23 19.19
CA THR A 481 6.43 -2.26 18.61
C THR A 481 5.38 -1.78 19.62
N GLU A 482 5.47 -2.21 20.87
CA GLU A 482 4.64 -1.70 21.95
C GLU A 482 4.92 -0.22 22.21
N GLY A 483 6.19 0.20 22.14
CA GLY A 483 6.60 1.59 22.18
C GLY A 483 5.88 2.44 21.13
N TYR A 484 5.83 1.96 19.88
CA TYR A 484 5.08 2.62 18.80
C TYR A 484 3.59 2.76 19.16
N ASN A 485 2.96 1.66 19.54
CA ASN A 485 1.53 1.64 19.87
C ASN A 485 1.17 2.49 21.11
N SER A 486 2.13 2.75 21.98
CA SER A 486 1.97 3.52 23.21
C SER A 486 2.21 5.03 23.03
N LEU A 487 2.72 5.46 21.87
CA LEU A 487 2.99 6.87 21.60
C LEU A 487 1.76 7.74 21.86
N LEU A 488 2.00 8.92 22.44
CA LEU A 488 0.94 9.92 22.72
C LEU A 488 -0.27 9.34 23.44
N ASN A 489 -0.01 8.63 24.53
CA ASN A 489 -1.03 7.96 25.35
C ASN A 489 -1.85 6.91 24.59
N GLY A 490 -1.20 6.21 23.65
CA GLY A 490 -1.82 5.12 22.88
C GLY A 490 -2.66 5.58 21.70
N LYS A 491 -2.40 6.77 21.15
CA LYS A 491 -3.07 7.27 19.94
C LYS A 491 -3.04 6.24 18.80
N TRP A 492 -1.92 5.51 18.69
CA TRP A 492 -1.68 4.51 17.63
C TRP A 492 -1.84 3.07 18.10
N LYS A 493 -2.48 2.85 19.26
CA LYS A 493 -2.67 1.49 19.79
C LYS A 493 -3.41 0.62 18.78
N TYR A 494 -2.86 -0.57 18.50
CA TYR A 494 -3.28 -1.56 17.49
C TYR A 494 -2.94 -1.19 16.04
N MET A 495 -2.18 -0.12 15.79
CA MET A 495 -1.75 0.23 14.44
C MET A 495 -0.59 -0.64 13.96
N MET A 496 0.43 -0.88 14.81
CA MET A 496 1.57 -1.74 14.48
C MET A 496 1.44 -3.12 15.11
N SER A 497 1.74 -4.13 14.31
CA SER A 497 1.73 -5.54 14.75
C SER A 497 2.92 -6.27 14.13
N LEU A 498 3.42 -7.31 14.84
CA LEU A 498 4.44 -8.21 14.33
C LEU A 498 3.84 -9.47 13.69
N LYS A 499 2.53 -9.54 13.64
CA LYS A 499 1.77 -10.57 12.92
C LYS A 499 0.44 -9.99 12.50
N GLN A 500 -0.08 -10.47 11.40
CA GLN A 500 -1.38 -10.05 10.90
C GLN A 500 -2.50 -10.40 11.88
N ASN A 501 -3.41 -9.46 12.09
CA ASN A 501 -4.57 -9.63 12.97
C ASN A 501 -5.81 -10.16 12.23
N TYR A 502 -5.64 -10.82 11.11
CA TYR A 502 -6.73 -11.34 10.31
C TYR A 502 -7.32 -12.61 10.95
N GLU A 503 -8.60 -12.57 11.30
CA GLU A 503 -9.30 -13.74 11.83
C GLU A 503 -9.43 -14.82 10.75
N GLY A 504 -8.78 -15.96 10.97
CA GLY A 504 -8.88 -17.14 10.10
C GLY A 504 -7.84 -17.25 9.00
N SER A 505 -6.85 -16.36 8.90
CA SER A 505 -5.70 -16.52 8.01
C SER A 505 -4.41 -16.87 8.76
N SER A 506 -3.53 -17.63 8.09
CA SER A 506 -2.14 -17.76 8.52
C SER A 506 -1.47 -16.40 8.51
N SER A 507 -0.69 -16.07 9.54
CA SER A 507 0.01 -14.80 9.56
C SER A 507 1.03 -14.73 8.42
N TYR A 508 0.88 -13.75 7.52
CA TYR A 508 1.82 -13.50 6.43
C TYR A 508 3.15 -12.93 6.89
N PHE A 509 3.18 -12.50 8.13
CA PHE A 509 4.37 -12.06 8.82
C PHE A 509 4.50 -12.87 10.10
N MET A 510 5.47 -13.76 10.14
CA MET A 510 5.81 -14.50 11.34
C MET A 510 7.21 -14.15 11.77
N LEU A 511 7.34 -13.88 13.06
CA LEU A 511 8.66 -13.86 13.68
C LEU A 511 9.29 -15.26 13.57
N PRO A 512 10.60 -15.36 13.36
CA PRO A 512 11.27 -16.65 13.38
C PRO A 512 10.92 -17.40 14.67
N LEU A 513 10.38 -18.62 14.53
CA LEU A 513 10.24 -19.50 15.65
C LEU A 513 11.64 -19.82 16.17
N MET A 514 11.82 -19.65 17.47
CA MET A 514 13.02 -20.17 18.11
C MET A 514 12.87 -21.68 18.22
N GLU A 515 13.82 -22.40 17.64
CA GLU A 515 13.88 -23.84 17.86
C GLU A 515 14.15 -24.10 19.34
N GLU A 516 13.47 -25.09 19.91
CA GLU A 516 13.78 -25.55 21.26
C GLU A 516 15.22 -26.09 21.29
N SER A 517 15.92 -25.83 22.39
CA SER A 517 17.29 -26.32 22.58
C SER A 517 17.29 -27.81 22.75
N TYR A 518 18.20 -28.48 22.11
CA TYR A 518 18.60 -29.82 22.47
C TYR A 518 19.47 -29.79 23.73
#